data_654d6df2129c65d8c70fefa988543c13
#
_entry.id   654d6df2129c65d8c70fefa988543c13
#
_cell.length_a   1.000
_cell.length_b   1.000
_cell.length_c   1.000
_cell.angle_alpha   90.00
_cell.angle_beta   90.00
_cell.angle_gamma   90.00
#
_symmetry.space_group_name_H-M   'P 1'
#
loop_
_entity.id
_entity.type
_entity.pdbx_description
1 polymer ?
#
loop_
_entity_poly.entity_id
_entity_poly.type
_entity_poly.pdbx_seq_one_letter_code
_entity_poly.pdbx_strand_id
1 'polypeptide(L)'
;MVSQAPKKVAIIGGGIGGMECALVLKKRGHKPVLFEKTNELGGLFLTASAMSFKENDKELIEWYKKEVAKQGIDIRFNTEVTDLGTMRGFDEIIVATGSVPRTMPMIPGFEKTMSFTELLKEKKEVGDKVLFFGGGQSSCEAAYDLILQGKHPIIVEYAGDLVAAQATCLANTSFLRDAMEYHKVPVYLDTTLKTQIRDGPSK
;
A
#
# COMPACT_ATOMS: atom_id res chain seq x y z
N MET A 1 16.20 -24.82 -10.30
CA MET A 1 16.85 -25.20 -11.57
C MET A 1 17.34 -23.92 -12.24
N VAL A 2 18.61 -23.85 -12.64
CA VAL A 2 19.20 -22.69 -13.35
C VAL A 2 18.79 -22.76 -14.82
N SER A 3 18.50 -21.64 -15.44
CA SER A 3 18.13 -21.56 -16.86
C SER A 3 19.33 -21.87 -17.75
N GLN A 4 19.12 -22.65 -18.80
CA GLN A 4 20.14 -22.92 -19.83
C GLN A 4 20.28 -21.75 -20.82
N ALA A 5 19.32 -20.86 -20.88
CA ALA A 5 19.32 -19.65 -21.70
C ALA A 5 19.11 -18.39 -20.81
N PRO A 6 20.20 -17.87 -20.21
CA PRO A 6 20.11 -16.64 -19.42
C PRO A 6 19.56 -15.46 -20.22
N LYS A 7 18.61 -14.72 -19.66
CA LYS A 7 18.01 -13.54 -20.27
C LYS A 7 18.33 -12.29 -19.46
N LYS A 8 18.41 -11.15 -20.14
CA LYS A 8 18.44 -9.83 -19.53
C LYS A 8 17.00 -9.33 -19.39
N VAL A 9 16.53 -9.17 -18.16
CA VAL A 9 15.12 -8.88 -17.87
C VAL A 9 14.97 -7.51 -17.20
N ALA A 10 14.18 -6.64 -17.79
CA ALA A 10 13.77 -5.39 -17.15
C ALA A 10 12.58 -5.66 -16.23
N ILE A 11 12.65 -5.17 -14.99
CA ILE A 11 11.55 -5.21 -14.03
C ILE A 11 11.18 -3.77 -13.71
N ILE A 12 9.95 -3.38 -13.96
CA ILE A 12 9.46 -2.02 -13.74
C ILE A 12 8.65 -1.98 -12.46
N GLY A 13 9.19 -1.32 -11.43
CA GLY A 13 8.62 -1.18 -10.09
C GLY A 13 9.39 -1.94 -9.02
N GLY A 14 9.89 -1.20 -8.02
CA GLY A 14 10.68 -1.69 -6.89
C GLY A 14 9.86 -2.02 -5.65
N GLY A 15 8.58 -2.34 -5.80
CA GLY A 15 7.75 -2.90 -4.74
C GLY A 15 8.13 -4.35 -4.42
N ILE A 16 7.43 -4.98 -3.46
CA ILE A 16 7.70 -6.37 -3.05
C ILE A 16 7.66 -7.32 -4.25
N GLY A 17 6.65 -7.18 -5.12
CA GLY A 17 6.54 -8.05 -6.31
C GLY A 17 7.75 -7.93 -7.26
N GLY A 18 8.25 -6.72 -7.47
CA GLY A 18 9.44 -6.48 -8.28
C GLY A 18 10.73 -7.00 -7.63
N MET A 19 10.89 -6.80 -6.32
CA MET A 19 12.05 -7.31 -5.58
C MET A 19 12.08 -8.84 -5.57
N GLU A 20 10.96 -9.51 -5.26
CA GLU A 20 10.87 -10.97 -5.30
C GLU A 20 11.16 -11.50 -6.71
N CYS A 21 10.56 -10.88 -7.74
CA CYS A 21 10.82 -11.25 -9.12
C CYS A 21 12.32 -11.15 -9.47
N ALA A 22 13.00 -10.09 -9.05
CA ALA A 22 14.43 -9.89 -9.28
C ALA A 22 15.26 -10.98 -8.61
N LEU A 23 14.97 -11.31 -7.35
CA LEU A 23 15.64 -12.38 -6.60
C LEU A 23 15.46 -13.76 -7.26
N VAL A 24 14.22 -14.10 -7.64
CA VAL A 24 13.92 -15.35 -8.31
C VAL A 24 14.63 -15.46 -9.67
N LEU A 25 14.60 -14.40 -10.47
CA LEU A 25 15.29 -14.35 -11.76
C LEU A 25 16.81 -14.52 -11.58
N LYS A 26 17.40 -13.82 -10.62
CA LYS A 26 18.83 -13.96 -10.30
C LYS A 26 19.19 -15.38 -9.90
N LYS A 27 18.41 -15.98 -8.97
CA LYS A 27 18.57 -17.37 -8.53
C LYS A 27 18.47 -18.38 -9.68
N ARG A 28 17.68 -18.05 -10.69
CA ARG A 28 17.53 -18.87 -11.91
C ARG A 28 18.58 -18.58 -12.97
N GLY A 29 19.54 -17.70 -12.72
CA GLY A 29 20.66 -17.40 -13.62
C GLY A 29 20.37 -16.34 -14.68
N HIS A 30 19.25 -15.64 -14.59
CA HIS A 30 18.96 -14.48 -15.44
C HIS A 30 19.67 -13.22 -14.92
N LYS A 31 19.64 -12.15 -15.73
CA LYS A 31 20.24 -10.84 -15.42
C LYS A 31 19.13 -9.79 -15.24
N PRO A 32 18.47 -9.73 -14.05
CA PRO A 32 17.44 -8.73 -13.78
C PRO A 32 18.05 -7.35 -13.62
N VAL A 33 17.33 -6.34 -14.12
CA VAL A 33 17.54 -4.90 -13.85
C VAL A 33 16.23 -4.34 -13.34
N LEU A 34 16.24 -3.78 -12.14
CA LEU A 34 15.07 -3.24 -11.47
C LEU A 34 15.02 -1.72 -11.64
N PHE A 35 13.93 -1.22 -12.20
CA PHE A 35 13.67 0.21 -12.36
C PHE A 35 12.66 0.68 -11.31
N GLU A 36 13.03 1.66 -10.52
CA GLU A 36 12.18 2.25 -9.49
C GLU A 36 12.10 3.77 -9.70
N LYS A 37 10.88 4.29 -9.76
CA LYS A 37 10.65 5.72 -10.00
C LYS A 37 11.05 6.63 -8.85
N THR A 38 11.08 6.08 -7.63
CA THR A 38 11.49 6.81 -6.42
C THR A 38 12.94 6.49 -6.05
N ASN A 39 13.41 7.06 -4.97
CA ASN A 39 14.73 6.75 -4.40
C ASN A 39 14.70 5.62 -3.36
N GLU A 40 13.55 4.90 -3.23
CA GLU A 40 13.34 3.91 -2.18
C GLU A 40 12.62 2.66 -2.72
N LEU A 41 13.05 1.47 -2.27
CA LEU A 41 12.35 0.21 -2.52
C LEU A 41 11.24 -0.03 -1.50
N GLY A 42 10.23 -0.81 -1.92
CA GLY A 42 9.13 -1.25 -1.06
C GLY A 42 7.75 -0.86 -1.57
N GLY A 43 7.65 0.21 -2.38
CA GLY A 43 6.39 0.64 -2.99
C GLY A 43 5.27 0.89 -1.96
N LEU A 44 4.03 0.52 -2.29
CA LEU A 44 2.89 0.70 -1.39
C LEU A 44 2.97 -0.14 -0.10
N PHE A 45 3.81 -1.17 -0.06
CA PHE A 45 3.97 -1.96 1.16
C PHE A 45 4.65 -1.16 2.27
N LEU A 46 5.42 -0.13 1.95
CA LEU A 46 5.92 0.84 2.94
C LEU A 46 4.78 1.52 3.69
N THR A 47 3.72 1.90 2.99
CA THR A 47 2.51 2.46 3.62
C THR A 47 1.76 1.40 4.43
N ALA A 48 1.55 0.22 3.86
CA ALA A 48 0.82 -0.86 4.51
C ALA A 48 1.51 -1.37 5.79
N SER A 49 2.83 -1.37 5.84
CA SER A 49 3.63 -1.79 7.00
C SER A 49 3.86 -0.69 8.03
N ALA A 50 3.47 0.56 7.76
CA ALA A 50 3.82 1.69 8.62
C ALA A 50 3.08 1.69 9.98
N MET A 51 1.96 0.97 10.08
CA MET A 51 1.16 0.86 11.30
C MET A 51 1.95 0.27 12.47
N SER A 52 1.60 0.67 13.69
CA SER A 52 2.37 0.34 14.91
C SER A 52 2.45 -1.17 15.19
N PHE A 53 1.44 -1.93 14.82
CA PHE A 53 1.33 -3.37 15.08
C PHE A 53 1.83 -4.27 13.93
N LYS A 54 2.53 -3.70 12.95
CA LYS A 54 3.01 -4.44 11.75
C LYS A 54 4.54 -4.55 11.69
N GLU A 55 5.16 -4.92 12.80
CA GLU A 55 6.61 -5.07 12.89
C GLU A 55 7.16 -6.10 11.90
N ASN A 56 6.49 -7.25 11.77
CA ASN A 56 6.90 -8.32 10.85
C ASN A 56 6.88 -7.85 9.37
N ASP A 57 5.92 -6.99 9.01
CA ASP A 57 5.85 -6.43 7.67
C ASP A 57 7.01 -5.45 7.41
N LYS A 58 7.40 -4.66 8.42
CA LYS A 58 8.57 -3.78 8.35
C LYS A 58 9.86 -4.59 8.22
N GLU A 59 10.01 -5.64 9.01
CA GLU A 59 11.15 -6.55 8.93
C GLU A 59 11.24 -7.23 7.56
N LEU A 60 10.11 -7.62 6.98
CA LEU A 60 10.05 -8.23 5.66
C LEU A 60 10.58 -7.29 4.57
N ILE A 61 10.20 -6.01 4.60
CA ILE A 61 10.73 -5.01 3.63
C ILE A 61 12.25 -4.89 3.78
N GLU A 62 12.73 -4.76 5.01
CA GLU A 62 14.16 -4.61 5.26
C GLU A 62 14.95 -5.87 4.85
N TRP A 63 14.35 -7.05 5.00
CA TRP A 63 14.92 -8.29 4.49
C TRP A 63 15.04 -8.25 2.96
N TYR A 64 13.97 -7.85 2.24
CA TYR A 64 14.01 -7.72 0.78
C TYR A 64 15.08 -6.74 0.32
N LYS A 65 15.15 -5.56 0.92
CA LYS A 65 16.17 -4.53 0.59
C LYS A 65 17.59 -5.09 0.75
N LYS A 66 17.84 -5.77 1.87
CA LYS A 66 19.15 -6.42 2.16
C LYS A 66 19.45 -7.54 1.18
N GLU A 67 18.48 -8.40 0.87
CA GLU A 67 18.71 -9.54 0.01
C GLU A 67 18.94 -9.12 -1.45
N VAL A 68 18.18 -8.14 -1.96
CA VAL A 68 18.39 -7.56 -3.29
C VAL A 68 19.79 -6.96 -3.43
N ALA A 69 20.25 -6.22 -2.41
CA ALA A 69 21.60 -5.65 -2.38
C ALA A 69 22.68 -6.74 -2.31
N LYS A 70 22.52 -7.73 -1.44
CA LYS A 70 23.43 -8.86 -1.28
C LYS A 70 23.60 -9.69 -2.57
N GLN A 71 22.52 -9.87 -3.34
CA GLN A 71 22.54 -10.58 -4.62
C GLN A 71 23.11 -9.74 -5.77
N GLY A 72 23.45 -8.47 -5.52
CA GLY A 72 24.00 -7.56 -6.54
C GLY A 72 23.04 -7.34 -7.70
N ILE A 73 21.75 -7.12 -7.39
CA ILE A 73 20.75 -6.75 -8.39
C ILE A 73 21.03 -5.31 -8.87
N ASP A 74 21.08 -5.11 -10.19
CA ASP A 74 21.17 -3.76 -10.77
C ASP A 74 19.86 -3.02 -10.54
N ILE A 75 19.89 -1.97 -9.70
CA ILE A 75 18.73 -1.15 -9.36
C ILE A 75 18.94 0.25 -9.90
N ARG A 76 17.96 0.75 -10.64
CA ARG A 76 17.92 2.10 -11.19
C ARG A 76 16.85 2.91 -10.50
N PHE A 77 17.24 3.60 -9.44
CA PHE A 77 16.39 4.53 -8.72
C PHE A 77 16.12 5.80 -9.53
N ASN A 78 15.07 6.53 -9.12
CA ASN A 78 14.63 7.78 -9.75
C ASN A 78 14.43 7.63 -11.27
N THR A 79 14.01 6.43 -11.70
CA THR A 79 13.83 6.08 -13.11
C THR A 79 12.40 5.60 -13.33
N GLU A 80 11.53 6.53 -13.74
CA GLU A 80 10.18 6.22 -14.13
C GLU A 80 10.15 5.74 -15.59
N VAL A 81 9.60 4.54 -15.81
CA VAL A 81 9.41 3.98 -17.16
C VAL A 81 7.96 4.22 -17.56
N THR A 82 7.74 5.19 -18.44
CA THR A 82 6.42 5.55 -18.98
C THR A 82 6.16 4.97 -20.36
N ASP A 83 7.22 4.57 -21.08
CA ASP A 83 7.13 3.96 -22.41
C ASP A 83 8.02 2.70 -22.47
N LEU A 84 7.39 1.56 -22.74
CA LEU A 84 8.09 0.27 -22.87
C LEU A 84 8.99 0.23 -24.12
N GLY A 85 8.73 1.05 -25.13
CA GLY A 85 9.58 1.18 -26.31
C GLY A 85 11.00 1.66 -26.01
N THR A 86 11.21 2.28 -24.84
CA THR A 86 12.54 2.71 -24.35
C THR A 86 13.37 1.57 -23.77
N MET A 87 12.76 0.40 -23.50
CA MET A 87 13.41 -0.77 -22.89
C MET A 87 14.15 -1.64 -23.92
N ARG A 88 14.72 -1.03 -24.94
CA ARG A 88 15.51 -1.75 -25.96
C ARG A 88 16.76 -2.39 -25.31
N GLY A 89 17.08 -3.61 -25.75
CA GLY A 89 18.24 -4.35 -25.23
C GLY A 89 17.95 -5.20 -23.99
N PHE A 90 16.68 -5.35 -23.64
CA PHE A 90 16.18 -6.38 -22.73
C PHE A 90 15.48 -7.48 -23.54
N ASP A 91 15.66 -8.72 -23.11
CA ASP A 91 15.03 -9.89 -23.73
C ASP A 91 13.56 -10.02 -23.30
N GLU A 92 13.25 -9.58 -22.06
CA GLU A 92 11.91 -9.60 -21.48
C GLU A 92 11.69 -8.37 -20.61
N ILE A 93 10.42 -7.97 -20.49
CA ILE A 93 9.98 -6.86 -19.61
C ILE A 93 8.91 -7.40 -18.69
N ILE A 94 9.06 -7.16 -17.39
CA ILE A 94 8.07 -7.49 -16.36
C ILE A 94 7.56 -6.21 -15.74
N VAL A 95 6.25 -6.01 -15.78
CA VAL A 95 5.58 -4.85 -15.19
C VAL A 95 5.12 -5.22 -13.78
N ALA A 96 5.70 -4.58 -12.78
CA ALA A 96 5.43 -4.75 -11.36
C ALA A 96 5.13 -3.40 -10.66
N THR A 97 4.46 -2.49 -11.37
CA THR A 97 4.23 -1.11 -10.95
C THR A 97 3.22 -0.94 -9.81
N GLY A 98 2.54 -2.04 -9.43
CA GLY A 98 1.57 -2.03 -8.35
C GLY A 98 0.28 -1.28 -8.71
N SER A 99 -0.26 -0.55 -7.74
CA SER A 99 -1.50 0.22 -7.88
C SER A 99 -1.33 1.63 -7.30
N VAL A 100 -2.28 2.48 -7.62
CA VAL A 100 -2.39 3.83 -7.05
C VAL A 100 -3.71 3.94 -6.28
N PRO A 101 -3.79 4.78 -5.24
CA PRO A 101 -5.04 5.03 -4.54
C PRO A 101 -6.12 5.52 -5.50
N ARG A 102 -7.33 5.02 -5.33
CA ARG A 102 -8.49 5.51 -6.10
C ARG A 102 -8.83 6.92 -5.63
N THR A 103 -9.02 7.81 -6.58
CA THR A 103 -9.57 9.14 -6.34
C THR A 103 -11.06 9.16 -6.71
N MET A 104 -11.84 10.04 -6.06
CA MET A 104 -13.28 10.20 -6.32
C MET A 104 -13.61 11.66 -6.63
N PRO A 105 -13.18 12.18 -7.79
CA PRO A 105 -13.34 13.59 -8.15
C PRO A 105 -14.81 13.99 -8.31
N MET A 106 -15.74 13.01 -8.45
CA MET A 106 -17.18 13.24 -8.49
C MET A 106 -17.77 13.65 -7.12
N ILE A 107 -17.02 13.48 -6.02
CA ILE A 107 -17.45 13.89 -4.68
C ILE A 107 -16.85 15.26 -4.39
N PRO A 108 -17.66 16.33 -4.29
CA PRO A 108 -17.16 17.66 -4.01
C PRO A 108 -16.41 17.71 -2.67
N GLY A 109 -15.19 18.25 -2.68
CA GLY A 109 -14.33 18.33 -1.51
C GLY A 109 -13.44 17.11 -1.29
N PHE A 110 -13.51 16.08 -2.17
CA PHE A 110 -12.64 14.88 -2.05
C PHE A 110 -11.15 15.23 -2.09
N GLU A 111 -10.78 16.29 -2.79
CA GLU A 111 -9.41 16.81 -2.85
C GLU A 111 -8.84 17.25 -1.51
N LYS A 112 -9.70 17.43 -0.50
CA LYS A 112 -9.32 17.78 0.87
C LYS A 112 -9.13 16.56 1.77
N THR A 113 -9.42 15.37 1.27
CA THR A 113 -9.18 14.14 2.02
C THR A 113 -7.70 13.83 2.08
N MET A 114 -7.32 13.15 3.14
CA MET A 114 -5.98 12.62 3.34
C MET A 114 -5.93 11.18 2.84
N SER A 115 -4.90 10.83 2.08
CA SER A 115 -4.63 9.46 1.65
C SER A 115 -3.99 8.64 2.78
N PHE A 116 -4.06 7.30 2.68
CA PHE A 116 -3.34 6.41 3.61
C PHE A 116 -1.82 6.61 3.57
N THR A 117 -1.25 6.99 2.44
CA THR A 117 0.18 7.30 2.35
C THR A 117 0.54 8.51 3.19
N GLU A 118 -0.25 9.58 3.10
CA GLU A 118 -0.05 10.77 3.91
C GLU A 118 -0.23 10.47 5.41
N LEU A 119 -1.26 9.71 5.77
CA LEU A 119 -1.54 9.36 7.16
C LEU A 119 -0.45 8.45 7.76
N LEU A 120 -0.12 7.36 7.08
CA LEU A 120 0.66 6.26 7.63
C LEU A 120 2.17 6.40 7.36
N LYS A 121 2.55 6.64 6.09
CA LYS A 121 3.96 6.74 5.70
C LYS A 121 4.53 8.13 5.99
N GLU A 122 3.83 9.19 5.61
CA GLU A 122 4.27 10.56 5.80
C GLU A 122 3.99 11.08 7.22
N LYS A 123 3.21 10.30 8.01
CA LYS A 123 2.86 10.62 9.41
C LYS A 123 2.24 11.99 9.57
N LYS A 124 1.39 12.39 8.60
CA LYS A 124 0.69 13.65 8.64
C LYS A 124 -0.24 13.68 9.85
N GLU A 125 -0.16 14.74 10.62
CA GLU A 125 -0.96 14.88 11.85
C GLU A 125 -2.45 14.92 11.54
N VAL A 126 -3.22 14.22 12.36
CA VAL A 126 -4.69 14.23 12.32
C VAL A 126 -5.24 14.64 13.69
N GLY A 127 -6.44 15.23 13.70
CA GLY A 127 -7.15 15.57 14.91
C GLY A 127 -7.49 14.35 15.77
N ASP A 128 -8.15 14.59 16.88
CA ASP A 128 -8.60 13.52 17.80
C ASP A 128 -9.68 12.64 17.17
N LYS A 129 -10.61 13.23 16.41
CA LYS A 129 -11.66 12.51 15.67
C LYS A 129 -11.29 12.42 14.20
N VAL A 130 -11.23 11.20 13.67
CA VAL A 130 -10.86 10.94 12.28
C VAL A 130 -11.95 10.15 11.59
N LEU A 131 -12.51 10.72 10.52
CA LEU A 131 -13.50 10.04 9.69
C LEU A 131 -12.81 9.28 8.57
N PHE A 132 -13.06 7.98 8.52
CA PHE A 132 -12.69 7.11 7.40
C PHE A 132 -13.86 6.94 6.45
N PHE A 133 -13.62 7.20 5.18
CA PHE A 133 -14.57 6.94 4.10
C PHE A 133 -14.21 5.62 3.41
N GLY A 134 -15.08 4.65 3.60
CA GLY A 134 -14.86 3.24 3.25
C GLY A 134 -14.43 2.40 4.45
N GLY A 135 -15.09 1.27 4.67
CA GLY A 135 -14.85 0.31 5.75
C GLY A 135 -14.08 -0.93 5.28
N GLY A 136 -13.26 -0.81 4.24
CA GLY A 136 -12.39 -1.90 3.78
C GLY A 136 -11.24 -2.18 4.76
N GLN A 137 -10.44 -3.21 4.43
CA GLN A 137 -9.34 -3.66 5.30
C GLN A 137 -8.40 -2.51 5.69
N SER A 138 -7.95 -1.70 4.73
CA SER A 138 -7.02 -0.59 5.00
C SER A 138 -7.58 0.45 5.97
N SER A 139 -8.88 0.76 5.84
CA SER A 139 -9.55 1.70 6.76
C SER A 139 -9.65 1.13 8.17
N CYS A 140 -10.07 -0.13 8.31
CA CYS A 140 -10.20 -0.77 9.61
C CYS A 140 -8.83 -0.94 10.30
N GLU A 141 -7.79 -1.31 9.56
CA GLU A 141 -6.43 -1.39 10.09
C GLU A 141 -5.91 -0.01 10.53
N ALA A 142 -6.09 1.03 9.71
CA ALA A 142 -5.66 2.38 10.07
C ALA A 142 -6.49 2.96 11.24
N ALA A 143 -7.79 2.68 11.29
CA ALA A 143 -8.63 3.02 12.43
C ALA A 143 -8.14 2.35 13.72
N TYR A 144 -7.79 1.06 13.64
CA TYR A 144 -7.22 0.34 14.78
C TYR A 144 -5.88 0.95 15.22
N ASP A 145 -5.00 1.31 14.30
CA ASP A 145 -3.74 1.99 14.63
C ASP A 145 -3.98 3.34 15.33
N LEU A 146 -4.98 4.11 14.90
CA LEU A 146 -5.35 5.36 15.56
C LEU A 146 -5.97 5.14 16.95
N ILE A 147 -6.72 4.06 17.16
CA ILE A 147 -7.24 3.68 18.48
C ILE A 147 -6.07 3.40 19.45
N LEU A 148 -5.06 2.68 19.00
CA LEU A 148 -3.86 2.40 19.80
C LEU A 148 -3.09 3.68 20.16
N GLN A 149 -3.26 4.75 19.38
CA GLN A 149 -2.72 6.09 19.64
C GLN A 149 -3.66 6.96 20.52
N GLY A 150 -4.79 6.42 21.00
CA GLY A 150 -5.76 7.13 21.81
C GLY A 150 -6.70 8.05 21.05
N LYS A 151 -6.79 7.92 19.71
CA LYS A 151 -7.69 8.72 18.87
C LYS A 151 -9.05 8.04 18.67
N HIS A 152 -10.01 8.78 18.14
CA HIS A 152 -11.40 8.36 17.99
C HIS A 152 -11.79 8.28 16.51
N PRO A 153 -11.54 7.13 15.83
CA PRO A 153 -11.97 6.94 14.46
C PRO A 153 -13.48 6.77 14.34
N ILE A 154 -14.02 7.17 13.19
CA ILE A 154 -15.39 6.96 12.76
C ILE A 154 -15.33 6.38 11.36
N ILE A 155 -16.13 5.35 11.06
CA ILE A 155 -16.14 4.69 9.75
C ILE A 155 -17.50 4.88 9.08
N VAL A 156 -17.48 5.32 7.82
CA VAL A 156 -18.65 5.38 6.94
C VAL A 156 -18.40 4.42 5.78
N GLU A 157 -19.29 3.43 5.61
CA GLU A 157 -19.13 2.37 4.60
C GLU A 157 -20.39 2.28 3.73
N TYR A 158 -20.17 2.18 2.41
CA TYR A 158 -21.25 2.01 1.43
C TYR A 158 -21.90 0.62 1.50
N ALA A 159 -21.10 -0.40 1.79
CA ALA A 159 -21.60 -1.77 1.92
C ALA A 159 -22.31 -2.00 3.25
N GLY A 160 -23.12 -3.06 3.30
CA GLY A 160 -23.85 -3.47 4.51
C GLY A 160 -22.98 -4.17 5.56
N ASP A 161 -21.64 -4.20 5.39
CA ASP A 161 -20.71 -4.81 6.36
C ASP A 161 -19.30 -4.23 6.18
N LEU A 162 -18.49 -4.29 7.24
CA LEU A 162 -17.07 -3.96 7.19
C LEU A 162 -16.27 -5.08 6.50
N VAL A 163 -15.20 -4.70 5.81
CA VAL A 163 -14.29 -5.63 5.12
C VAL A 163 -15.05 -6.62 4.24
N ALA A 164 -16.06 -6.12 3.52
CA ALA A 164 -16.96 -6.94 2.69
C ALA A 164 -16.31 -7.47 1.41
N ALA A 165 -15.07 -7.09 1.09
CA ALA A 165 -14.37 -7.53 -0.11
C ALA A 165 -14.16 -9.05 -0.10
N GLN A 166 -14.47 -9.68 -1.24
CA GLN A 166 -14.26 -11.13 -1.43
C GLN A 166 -12.75 -11.45 -1.49
N ALA A 167 -12.39 -12.69 -1.17
CA ALA A 167 -11.03 -13.23 -1.19
C ALA A 167 -10.05 -12.59 -0.19
N THR A 168 -10.55 -11.94 0.87
CA THR A 168 -9.72 -11.54 2.00
C THR A 168 -9.56 -12.70 2.99
N CYS A 169 -8.43 -12.73 3.74
CA CYS A 169 -8.21 -13.73 4.77
C CYS A 169 -9.27 -13.59 5.88
N LEU A 170 -10.02 -14.67 6.17
CA LEU A 170 -11.09 -14.67 7.15
C LEU A 170 -10.59 -14.27 8.55
N ALA A 171 -9.40 -14.70 8.94
CA ALA A 171 -8.81 -14.34 10.23
C ALA A 171 -8.65 -12.81 10.36
N ASN A 172 -8.17 -12.14 9.31
CA ASN A 172 -8.01 -10.68 9.31
C ASN A 172 -9.36 -9.97 9.35
N THR A 173 -10.34 -10.45 8.55
CA THR A 173 -11.66 -9.81 8.50
C THR A 173 -12.40 -9.94 9.82
N SER A 174 -12.39 -11.12 10.45
CA SER A 174 -13.01 -11.34 11.76
C SER A 174 -12.35 -10.47 12.81
N PHE A 175 -11.02 -10.50 12.90
CA PHE A 175 -10.28 -9.69 13.87
C PHE A 175 -10.63 -8.20 13.75
N LEU A 176 -10.66 -7.66 12.53
CA LEU A 176 -10.93 -6.23 12.33
C LEU A 176 -12.36 -5.84 12.71
N ARG A 177 -13.34 -6.69 12.39
CA ARG A 177 -14.72 -6.47 12.82
C ARG A 177 -14.85 -6.49 14.33
N ASP A 178 -14.32 -7.54 14.96
CA ASP A 178 -14.34 -7.70 16.42
C ASP A 178 -13.61 -6.53 17.11
N ALA A 179 -12.49 -6.05 16.54
CA ALA A 179 -11.76 -4.90 17.07
C ALA A 179 -12.60 -3.61 16.99
N MET A 180 -13.27 -3.35 15.87
CA MET A 180 -14.13 -2.15 15.74
C MET A 180 -15.29 -2.22 16.73
N GLU A 181 -15.91 -3.38 16.93
CA GLU A 181 -16.98 -3.58 17.90
C GLU A 181 -16.49 -3.45 19.35
N TYR A 182 -15.39 -4.11 19.70
CA TYR A 182 -14.78 -4.07 21.03
C TYR A 182 -14.45 -2.64 21.47
N HIS A 183 -13.87 -1.85 20.56
CA HIS A 183 -13.52 -0.46 20.82
C HIS A 183 -14.69 0.51 20.61
N LYS A 184 -15.90 -0.01 20.30
CA LYS A 184 -17.13 0.78 20.11
C LYS A 184 -16.95 1.90 19.08
N VAL A 185 -16.24 1.61 17.99
CA VAL A 185 -16.05 2.54 16.89
C VAL A 185 -17.41 2.84 16.25
N PRO A 186 -17.80 4.11 16.11
CA PRO A 186 -19.00 4.45 15.37
C PRO A 186 -18.85 4.02 13.89
N VAL A 187 -19.70 3.09 13.44
CA VAL A 187 -19.73 2.55 12.08
C VAL A 187 -21.09 2.84 11.48
N TYR A 188 -21.12 3.50 10.33
CA TYR A 188 -22.30 3.80 9.54
C TYR A 188 -22.25 3.00 8.25
N LEU A 189 -22.97 1.88 8.22
CA LEU A 189 -23.10 1.02 7.04
C LEU A 189 -24.18 1.56 6.09
N ASP A 190 -24.26 1.01 4.88
CA ASP A 190 -25.22 1.42 3.85
C ASP A 190 -25.27 2.95 3.63
N THR A 191 -24.12 3.59 3.83
CA THR A 191 -24.01 5.04 3.87
C THR A 191 -23.03 5.56 2.83
N THR A 192 -23.47 6.55 2.03
CA THR A 192 -22.67 7.20 1.00
C THR A 192 -22.28 8.61 1.37
N LEU A 193 -21.09 9.03 0.94
CA LEU A 193 -20.65 10.41 1.03
C LEU A 193 -21.21 11.21 -0.16
N LYS A 194 -22.02 12.23 0.10
CA LYS A 194 -22.55 13.13 -0.94
C LYS A 194 -21.65 14.33 -1.19
N THR A 195 -21.03 14.88 -0.13
CA THR A 195 -20.11 16.02 -0.19
C THR A 195 -19.29 16.06 1.08
N GLN A 196 -18.08 16.58 1.01
CA GLN A 196 -17.34 16.93 2.22
C GLN A 196 -17.85 18.25 2.77
N ILE A 197 -18.16 18.24 4.06
CA ILE A 197 -18.47 19.47 4.80
C ILE A 197 -17.14 20.13 5.13
N ARG A 198 -17.05 21.43 4.90
CA ARG A 198 -15.91 22.26 5.26
C ARG A 198 -15.62 22.18 6.75
N ASP A 199 -14.35 22.35 7.10
CA ASP A 199 -13.92 22.69 8.44
C ASP A 199 -14.81 23.81 9.00
N GLY A 200 -15.54 23.51 10.07
CA GLY A 200 -16.11 24.54 10.90
C GLY A 200 -14.96 25.37 11.46
N PRO A 201 -15.19 26.64 11.85
CA PRO A 201 -14.14 27.45 12.42
C PRO A 201 -13.55 26.71 13.62
N SER A 202 -12.23 26.48 13.56
CA SER A 202 -11.49 26.03 14.72
C SER A 202 -11.71 27.00 15.87
N LYS A 203 -12.44 26.55 16.86
CA LYS A 203 -12.51 27.24 18.18
C LYS A 203 -11.67 26.47 19.17
#